data_3e222799fe0de481348dfd83ec66ce67
#
_entry.id   3e222799fe0de481348dfd83ec66ce67
#
_cell.length_a   1.000
_cell.length_b   1.000
_cell.length_c   1.000
_cell.angle_alpha   90.00
_cell.angle_beta   90.00
_cell.angle_gamma   90.00
#
_symmetry.space_group_name_H-M   'P 1'
#
loop_
_entity.id
_entity.type
_entity.pdbx_description
1 polymer ?
#
loop_
_entity_poly.entity_id
_entity_poly.type
_entity_poly.pdbx_seq_one_letter_code
_entity_poly.pdbx_strand_id
1 'polypeptide(L)'
;NQTFKAENDSQKEKFYVLDMFPYPSGAGLHVGHPLGYIASDIYARYKRHKGFNVLHPMGYDSFGLPAEQYAIQTGQHPAITTETNINRYREQLDKIGFSFDWSREVRTSDPNYYKWTQWIFIQLFNSWYNKDADRAEDISSLIAIFEKEGNQSVNAVCDDDVAVFSAADWKAFTAKEQQEVLLQYRLTYLAETEVNWCPALGTVLANDEMVNGVSERGGHPVVRKKMTQWSMRISAYAQRLLDDLAMVDWPQPLKDSQTNWIGRSEGAEVTFRVLPPAPPPGGG
;
A
#
# COMPACT_ATOMS: atom_id res chain seq x y z
N ASN A 1 35.41 4.38 5.17
CA ASN A 1 35.76 3.69 3.93
C ASN A 1 34.51 3.48 3.10
N GLN A 2 34.57 3.76 1.78
CA GLN A 2 33.47 3.56 0.84
C GLN A 2 33.63 2.25 0.04
N THR A 3 34.11 1.19 0.72
CA THR A 3 34.46 -0.09 0.10
C THR A 3 33.30 -0.75 -0.64
N PHE A 4 32.07 -0.52 -0.19
CA PHE A 4 30.87 -1.15 -0.74
C PHE A 4 30.01 -0.21 -1.58
N LYS A 5 30.51 0.99 -1.87
CA LYS A 5 29.79 1.97 -2.68
C LYS A 5 29.62 1.49 -4.12
N ALA A 6 28.39 1.58 -4.63
CA ALA A 6 28.12 1.36 -6.03
C ALA A 6 28.43 2.63 -6.86
N GLU A 7 29.07 2.45 -8.02
CA GLU A 7 29.44 3.56 -8.91
C GLU A 7 28.38 3.73 -10.01
N ASN A 8 27.88 4.97 -10.20
CA ASN A 8 26.83 5.25 -11.19
C ASN A 8 27.28 5.00 -12.63
N ASP A 9 28.52 5.41 -12.94
CA ASP A 9 29.06 5.42 -14.29
C ASP A 9 30.00 4.23 -14.58
N SER A 10 29.90 3.18 -13.75
CA SER A 10 30.67 1.97 -13.89
C SER A 10 30.36 1.23 -15.20
N GLN A 11 31.40 0.74 -15.88
CA GLN A 11 31.26 -0.15 -17.04
C GLN A 11 31.06 -1.62 -16.64
N LYS A 12 31.11 -1.92 -15.32
CA LYS A 12 30.84 -3.25 -14.81
C LYS A 12 29.36 -3.58 -14.94
N GLU A 13 29.07 -4.86 -15.11
CA GLU A 13 27.69 -5.34 -15.08
C GLU A 13 27.04 -4.99 -13.72
N LYS A 14 25.81 -4.47 -13.75
CA LYS A 14 25.09 -4.02 -12.56
C LYS A 14 24.43 -5.20 -11.87
N PHE A 15 24.48 -5.20 -10.54
CA PHE A 15 23.74 -6.16 -9.74
C PHE A 15 23.08 -5.46 -8.55
N TYR A 16 21.81 -5.74 -8.31
CA TYR A 16 21.02 -5.14 -7.25
C TYR A 16 20.62 -6.19 -6.22
N VAL A 17 20.92 -5.94 -4.95
CA VAL A 17 20.52 -6.78 -3.81
C VAL A 17 19.64 -5.91 -2.93
N LEU A 18 18.42 -6.33 -2.69
CA LEU A 18 17.44 -5.63 -1.88
C LEU A 18 17.10 -6.44 -0.64
N ASP A 19 17.23 -5.80 0.52
CA ASP A 19 16.75 -6.29 1.79
C ASP A 19 15.51 -5.52 2.24
N MET A 20 14.71 -6.14 3.11
CA MET A 20 13.61 -5.45 3.79
C MET A 20 14.18 -4.51 4.84
N PHE A 21 13.84 -3.22 4.75
CA PHE A 21 14.30 -2.22 5.71
C PHE A 21 13.66 -2.47 7.09
N PRO A 22 14.43 -2.40 8.18
CA PRO A 22 13.90 -2.57 9.51
C PRO A 22 13.07 -1.34 9.93
N TYR A 23 12.10 -1.57 10.81
CA TYR A 23 11.48 -0.51 11.61
C TYR A 23 12.40 -0.13 12.75
N PRO A 24 12.82 1.14 12.90
CA PRO A 24 13.65 1.57 14.03
C PRO A 24 12.80 1.77 15.30
N SER A 25 12.03 0.75 15.66
CA SER A 25 11.01 0.79 16.72
C SER A 25 11.54 0.52 18.13
N GLY A 26 12.78 0.03 18.25
CA GLY A 26 13.39 -0.32 19.51
C GLY A 26 14.79 0.25 19.67
N ALA A 27 15.38 0.09 20.87
CA ALA A 27 16.71 0.58 21.20
C ALA A 27 17.87 -0.19 20.54
N GLY A 28 17.59 -1.04 19.57
CA GLY A 28 18.57 -1.81 18.82
C GLY A 28 17.97 -2.99 18.06
N LEU A 29 18.83 -3.66 17.29
CA LEU A 29 18.46 -4.84 16.50
C LEU A 29 18.13 -6.04 17.42
N HIS A 30 17.17 -6.84 17.01
CA HIS A 30 16.98 -8.20 17.53
C HIS A 30 17.57 -9.22 16.53
N VAL A 31 17.72 -10.47 16.95
CA VAL A 31 18.36 -11.54 16.15
C VAL A 31 17.68 -11.83 14.81
N GLY A 32 16.39 -11.52 14.67
CA GLY A 32 15.67 -11.69 13.43
C GLY A 32 16.14 -10.77 12.30
N HIS A 33 16.65 -9.57 12.61
CA HIS A 33 17.18 -8.66 11.61
C HIS A 33 18.41 -9.24 10.88
N PRO A 34 19.51 -9.60 11.58
CA PRO A 34 20.67 -10.20 10.94
C PRO A 34 20.35 -11.49 10.18
N LEU A 35 19.39 -12.28 10.68
CA LEU A 35 19.00 -13.53 10.04
C LEU A 35 18.53 -13.31 8.60
N GLY A 36 17.76 -12.26 8.36
CA GLY A 36 17.33 -11.89 7.00
C GLY A 36 18.49 -11.38 6.13
N TYR A 37 19.44 -10.64 6.70
CA TYR A 37 20.49 -9.93 5.95
C TYR A 37 21.73 -10.77 5.64
N ILE A 38 21.96 -11.86 6.35
CA ILE A 38 23.18 -12.68 6.17
C ILE A 38 23.25 -13.26 4.76
N ALA A 39 22.17 -13.83 4.27
CA ALA A 39 22.17 -14.48 2.96
C ALA A 39 22.37 -13.49 1.81
N SER A 40 21.70 -12.35 1.86
CA SER A 40 21.82 -11.27 0.87
C SER A 40 23.21 -10.64 0.92
N ASP A 41 23.80 -10.44 2.11
CA ASP A 41 25.14 -9.92 2.25
C ASP A 41 26.22 -10.86 1.67
N ILE A 42 26.11 -12.15 1.95
CA ILE A 42 27.00 -13.17 1.36
C ILE A 42 26.91 -13.12 -0.17
N TYR A 43 25.71 -13.04 -0.71
CA TYR A 43 25.48 -13.01 -2.15
C TYR A 43 25.98 -11.70 -2.78
N ALA A 44 25.76 -10.57 -2.11
CA ALA A 44 26.30 -9.27 -2.52
C ALA A 44 27.83 -9.28 -2.61
N ARG A 45 28.50 -9.85 -1.60
CA ARG A 45 29.98 -10.01 -1.60
C ARG A 45 30.46 -10.92 -2.73
N TYR A 46 29.78 -12.06 -2.91
CA TYR A 46 30.10 -12.98 -4.00
C TYR A 46 30.04 -12.27 -5.36
N LYS A 47 28.97 -11.51 -5.63
CA LYS A 47 28.84 -10.77 -6.88
C LYS A 47 29.92 -9.69 -7.05
N ARG A 48 30.29 -8.98 -5.97
CA ARG A 48 31.42 -8.04 -6.02
C ARG A 48 32.73 -8.73 -6.39
N HIS A 49 33.00 -9.91 -5.82
CA HIS A 49 34.20 -10.68 -6.17
C HIS A 49 34.16 -11.23 -7.61
N LYS A 50 32.97 -11.40 -8.19
CA LYS A 50 32.79 -11.73 -9.60
C LYS A 50 32.92 -10.53 -10.55
N GLY A 51 33.20 -9.33 -10.01
CA GLY A 51 33.44 -8.13 -10.79
C GLY A 51 32.21 -7.26 -11.07
N PHE A 52 31.06 -7.60 -10.52
CA PHE A 52 29.86 -6.77 -10.66
C PHE A 52 29.96 -5.44 -9.92
N ASN A 53 29.26 -4.44 -10.42
CA ASN A 53 28.94 -3.21 -9.68
C ASN A 53 27.66 -3.46 -8.86
N VAL A 54 27.83 -3.75 -7.59
CA VAL A 54 26.72 -4.19 -6.74
C VAL A 54 26.16 -3.03 -5.94
N LEU A 55 24.87 -2.74 -6.16
CA LEU A 55 24.08 -1.89 -5.29
C LEU A 55 23.39 -2.75 -4.21
N HIS A 56 23.84 -2.60 -2.96
CA HIS A 56 23.25 -3.23 -1.79
C HIS A 56 22.90 -2.13 -0.78
N PRO A 57 21.76 -1.44 -0.97
CA PRO A 57 21.36 -0.34 -0.10
C PRO A 57 20.78 -0.86 1.20
N MET A 58 20.77 -0.01 2.21
CA MET A 58 20.03 -0.20 3.46
C MET A 58 19.25 1.07 3.76
N GLY A 59 18.21 0.93 4.55
CA GLY A 59 17.36 2.04 4.96
C GLY A 59 16.57 1.71 6.20
N TYR A 60 15.61 2.59 6.50
CA TYR A 60 14.75 2.46 7.68
C TYR A 60 13.33 2.84 7.29
N ASP A 61 12.39 1.96 7.61
CA ASP A 61 10.96 2.28 7.58
C ASP A 61 10.63 3.03 8.86
N SER A 62 10.72 4.35 8.77
CA SER A 62 10.91 5.22 9.92
C SER A 62 9.66 5.97 10.39
N PHE A 63 8.51 5.75 9.76
CA PHE A 63 7.20 6.06 10.33
C PHE A 63 6.71 4.87 11.16
N GLY A 64 5.89 5.11 12.19
CA GLY A 64 5.25 4.00 12.86
C GLY A 64 4.77 4.27 14.28
N LEU A 65 3.78 3.48 14.67
CA LEU A 65 3.11 3.51 15.97
C LEU A 65 4.07 3.47 17.17
N PRO A 66 5.17 2.67 17.19
CA PRO A 66 6.06 2.64 18.34
C PRO A 66 6.68 3.99 18.71
N ALA A 67 7.13 4.75 17.73
CA ALA A 67 7.70 6.07 17.95
C ALA A 67 6.63 7.10 18.39
N GLU A 68 5.43 6.99 17.84
CA GLU A 68 4.28 7.84 18.19
C GLU A 68 3.82 7.57 19.62
N GLN A 69 3.69 6.31 20.03
CA GLN A 69 3.33 5.93 21.39
C GLN A 69 4.38 6.37 22.41
N TYR A 70 5.65 6.23 22.09
CA TYR A 70 6.74 6.73 22.93
C TYR A 70 6.67 8.26 23.08
N ALA A 71 6.33 8.97 22.01
CA ALA A 71 6.14 10.42 22.05
C ALA A 71 4.99 10.83 22.97
N ILE A 72 3.85 10.12 22.93
CA ILE A 72 2.70 10.35 23.82
C ILE A 72 3.09 10.14 25.28
N GLN A 73 3.83 9.07 25.58
CA GLN A 73 4.26 8.73 26.94
C GLN A 73 5.28 9.69 27.55
N THR A 74 6.18 10.19 26.72
CA THR A 74 7.36 10.96 27.19
C THR A 74 7.30 12.45 26.86
N GLY A 75 6.38 12.87 26.01
CA GLY A 75 6.34 14.23 25.45
C GLY A 75 7.48 14.54 24.47
N GLN A 76 8.26 13.53 24.08
CA GLN A 76 9.37 13.71 23.14
C GLN A 76 8.87 13.57 21.69
N HIS A 77 9.27 14.48 20.80
CA HIS A 77 8.88 14.41 19.39
C HIS A 77 9.38 13.11 18.74
N PRO A 78 8.54 12.37 17.97
CA PRO A 78 8.89 11.07 17.38
C PRO A 78 10.19 11.05 16.59
N ALA A 79 10.49 12.12 15.86
CA ALA A 79 11.70 12.24 15.04
C ALA A 79 12.98 12.08 15.87
N ILE A 80 13.01 12.55 17.13
CA ILE A 80 14.19 12.47 18.01
C ILE A 80 14.45 11.01 18.37
N THR A 81 13.44 10.30 18.79
CA THR A 81 13.53 8.86 19.13
C THR A 81 13.92 8.04 17.91
N THR A 82 13.27 8.31 16.77
CA THR A 82 13.56 7.63 15.50
C THR A 82 15.02 7.81 15.09
N GLU A 83 15.54 9.05 15.13
CA GLU A 83 16.95 9.33 14.80
C GLU A 83 17.91 8.60 15.73
N THR A 84 17.63 8.61 17.04
CA THR A 84 18.44 7.89 18.03
C THR A 84 18.48 6.39 17.73
N ASN A 85 17.33 5.80 17.42
CA ASN A 85 17.22 4.38 17.10
C ASN A 85 17.93 4.04 15.78
N ILE A 86 17.77 4.85 14.74
CA ILE A 86 18.45 4.69 13.44
C ILE A 86 19.97 4.65 13.65
N ASN A 87 20.52 5.61 14.40
CA ASN A 87 21.94 5.68 14.68
C ASN A 87 22.45 4.42 15.40
N ARG A 88 21.63 3.89 16.34
CA ARG A 88 21.93 2.66 17.04
C ARG A 88 21.89 1.43 16.14
N TYR A 89 20.87 1.31 15.30
CA TYR A 89 20.75 0.21 14.33
C TYR A 89 21.95 0.21 13.37
N ARG A 90 22.29 1.37 12.83
CA ARG A 90 23.43 1.52 11.94
C ARG A 90 24.75 1.11 12.59
N GLU A 91 25.01 1.57 13.82
CA GLU A 91 26.18 1.18 14.58
C GLU A 91 26.28 -0.35 14.74
N GLN A 92 25.15 -1.00 15.02
CA GLN A 92 25.10 -2.46 15.20
C GLN A 92 25.32 -3.20 13.87
N LEU A 93 24.69 -2.76 12.77
CA LEU A 93 24.90 -3.34 11.44
C LEU A 93 26.35 -3.19 10.98
N ASP A 94 26.98 -2.05 11.25
CA ASP A 94 28.41 -1.81 10.97
C ASP A 94 29.31 -2.74 11.80
N LYS A 95 29.00 -2.96 13.08
CA LYS A 95 29.75 -3.89 13.94
C LYS A 95 29.66 -5.34 13.51
N ILE A 96 28.50 -5.77 12.98
CA ILE A 96 28.35 -7.09 12.37
C ILE A 96 29.16 -7.19 11.08
N GLY A 97 29.37 -6.06 10.41
CA GLY A 97 30.23 -5.95 9.24
C GLY A 97 29.51 -6.19 7.91
N PHE A 98 28.21 -5.93 7.82
CA PHE A 98 27.46 -6.03 6.57
C PHE A 98 28.01 -5.10 5.47
N SER A 99 27.89 -5.53 4.21
CA SER A 99 28.43 -4.83 3.06
C SER A 99 27.41 -3.87 2.41
N PHE A 100 26.66 -3.13 3.23
CA PHE A 100 25.73 -2.14 2.74
C PHE A 100 26.41 -0.91 2.15
N ASP A 101 25.80 -0.35 1.11
CA ASP A 101 26.16 0.95 0.56
C ASP A 101 25.45 2.07 1.32
N TRP A 102 26.06 2.55 2.39
CA TRP A 102 25.53 3.63 3.21
C TRP A 102 25.41 4.98 2.48
N SER A 103 26.05 5.15 1.33
CA SER A 103 25.85 6.35 0.51
C SER A 103 24.44 6.39 -0.14
N ARG A 104 23.75 5.26 -0.10
CA ARG A 104 22.39 5.07 -0.59
C ARG A 104 21.39 4.75 0.53
N GLU A 105 21.72 5.18 1.76
CA GLU A 105 20.79 5.05 2.90
C GLU A 105 19.47 5.75 2.60
N VAL A 106 18.36 5.08 2.92
CA VAL A 106 17.00 5.56 2.74
C VAL A 106 16.30 5.66 4.07
N ARG A 107 15.55 6.73 4.27
CA ARG A 107 14.66 6.94 5.43
C ARG A 107 13.29 7.33 4.92
N THR A 108 12.29 6.51 5.18
CA THR A 108 10.93 6.74 4.63
C THR A 108 10.29 8.01 5.17
N SER A 109 10.73 8.48 6.35
CA SER A 109 10.29 9.76 6.96
C SER A 109 11.04 11.00 6.47
N ASP A 110 12.04 10.85 5.60
CA ASP A 110 12.72 12.00 4.99
C ASP A 110 11.82 12.63 3.91
N PRO A 111 11.63 13.97 3.92
CA PRO A 111 10.87 14.68 2.89
C PRO A 111 11.34 14.38 1.46
N ASN A 112 12.64 14.17 1.26
CA ASN A 112 13.20 13.80 -0.05
C ASN A 112 12.77 12.41 -0.52
N TYR A 113 12.38 11.54 0.41
CA TYR A 113 11.83 10.24 0.11
C TYR A 113 10.30 10.31 -0.07
N TYR A 114 9.53 10.74 0.93
CA TYR A 114 8.08 10.65 0.90
C TYR A 114 7.41 11.60 -0.10
N LYS A 115 8.10 12.65 -0.59
CA LYS A 115 7.60 13.45 -1.71
C LYS A 115 7.23 12.60 -2.93
N TRP A 116 7.94 11.48 -3.15
CA TRP A 116 7.64 10.57 -4.26
C TRP A 116 6.39 9.73 -4.00
N THR A 117 6.16 9.33 -2.75
CA THR A 117 4.90 8.70 -2.33
C THR A 117 3.72 9.65 -2.54
N GLN A 118 3.88 10.91 -2.17
CA GLN A 118 2.88 11.95 -2.41
C GLN A 118 2.66 12.21 -3.91
N TRP A 119 3.74 12.21 -4.71
CA TRP A 119 3.64 12.36 -6.15
C TRP A 119 2.88 11.19 -6.79
N ILE A 120 3.16 9.95 -6.39
CA ILE A 120 2.42 8.76 -6.86
C ILE A 120 0.94 8.89 -6.50
N PHE A 121 0.62 9.31 -5.27
CA PHE A 121 -0.77 9.55 -4.86
C PHE A 121 -1.47 10.56 -5.79
N ILE A 122 -0.81 11.65 -6.13
CA ILE A 122 -1.35 12.67 -7.04
C ILE A 122 -1.58 12.10 -8.44
N GLN A 123 -0.67 11.24 -8.94
CA GLN A 123 -0.88 10.57 -10.23
C GLN A 123 -2.12 9.67 -10.19
N LEU A 124 -2.27 8.86 -9.14
CA LEU A 124 -3.44 8.00 -8.97
C LEU A 124 -4.73 8.81 -8.81
N PHE A 125 -4.68 9.93 -8.08
CA PHE A 125 -5.82 10.83 -7.93
C PHE A 125 -6.25 11.46 -9.26
N ASN A 126 -5.32 11.76 -10.14
CA ASN A 126 -5.59 12.31 -11.47
C ASN A 126 -5.81 11.23 -12.54
N SER A 127 -6.08 10.00 -12.13
CA SER A 127 -6.28 8.88 -13.05
C SER A 127 -7.60 8.16 -12.76
N TRP A 128 -8.14 7.52 -13.81
CA TRP A 128 -9.23 6.55 -13.76
C TRP A 128 -8.82 5.28 -14.49
N TYR A 129 -9.45 4.14 -14.23
CA TYR A 129 -9.12 2.88 -14.91
C TYR A 129 -10.11 2.61 -16.03
N ASN A 130 -9.63 2.65 -17.26
CA ASN A 130 -10.37 2.32 -18.47
C ASN A 130 -10.30 0.79 -18.68
N LYS A 131 -11.43 0.09 -18.51
CA LYS A 131 -11.50 -1.38 -18.69
C LYS A 131 -11.34 -1.80 -20.15
N ASP A 132 -11.79 -0.99 -21.11
CA ASP A 132 -11.65 -1.32 -22.53
C ASP A 132 -10.21 -1.26 -23.00
N ALA A 133 -9.45 -0.32 -22.45
CA ALA A 133 -8.01 -0.16 -22.72
C ALA A 133 -7.12 -0.96 -21.75
N ASP A 134 -7.70 -1.56 -20.72
CA ASP A 134 -7.03 -2.30 -19.63
C ASP A 134 -5.85 -1.52 -19.01
N ARG A 135 -6.09 -0.24 -18.71
CA ARG A 135 -5.06 0.65 -18.14
C ARG A 135 -5.64 1.88 -17.46
N ALA A 136 -4.82 2.49 -16.60
CA ALA A 136 -5.10 3.82 -16.09
C ALA A 136 -4.89 4.88 -17.18
N GLU A 137 -5.79 5.85 -17.23
CA GLU A 137 -5.74 7.02 -18.09
C GLU A 137 -5.92 8.30 -17.27
N ASP A 138 -5.46 9.42 -17.82
CA ASP A 138 -5.63 10.72 -17.15
C ASP A 138 -7.11 11.07 -17.03
N ILE A 139 -7.51 11.65 -15.90
CA ILE A 139 -8.91 11.99 -15.58
C ILE A 139 -9.52 12.95 -16.60
N SER A 140 -8.71 13.76 -17.28
CA SER A 140 -9.18 14.67 -18.33
C SER A 140 -9.77 13.94 -19.53
N SER A 141 -9.31 12.73 -19.83
CA SER A 141 -9.89 11.90 -20.88
C SER A 141 -11.34 11.47 -20.54
N LEU A 142 -11.58 11.15 -19.27
CA LEU A 142 -12.93 10.84 -18.77
C LEU A 142 -13.84 12.07 -18.80
N ILE A 143 -13.32 13.23 -18.38
CA ILE A 143 -14.05 14.50 -18.44
C ILE A 143 -14.50 14.79 -19.87
N ALA A 144 -13.63 14.61 -20.86
CA ALA A 144 -13.96 14.81 -22.27
C ALA A 144 -15.07 13.87 -22.75
N ILE A 145 -15.13 12.64 -22.27
CA ILE A 145 -16.22 11.70 -22.55
C ILE A 145 -17.53 12.23 -21.92
N PHE A 146 -17.49 12.64 -20.64
CA PHE A 146 -18.67 13.17 -19.95
C PHE A 146 -19.24 14.42 -20.61
N GLU A 147 -18.38 15.31 -21.09
CA GLU A 147 -18.77 16.53 -21.79
C GLU A 147 -19.50 16.25 -23.11
N LYS A 148 -19.15 15.13 -23.77
CA LYS A 148 -19.66 14.76 -25.08
C LYS A 148 -20.88 13.83 -25.02
N GLU A 149 -20.87 12.83 -24.16
CA GLU A 149 -21.85 11.72 -24.18
C GLU A 149 -22.44 11.41 -22.79
N GLY A 150 -21.92 11.97 -21.70
CA GLY A 150 -22.25 11.53 -20.34
C GLY A 150 -21.49 10.26 -19.97
N ASN A 151 -22.02 9.47 -19.02
CA ASN A 151 -21.32 8.28 -18.53
C ASN A 151 -21.92 6.94 -18.98
N GLN A 152 -22.97 6.92 -19.80
CA GLN A 152 -23.70 5.70 -20.17
C GLN A 152 -22.84 4.65 -20.89
N SER A 153 -21.88 5.10 -21.71
CA SER A 153 -20.98 4.24 -22.48
C SER A 153 -19.63 3.96 -21.78
N VAL A 154 -19.41 4.51 -20.59
CA VAL A 154 -18.11 4.41 -19.90
C VAL A 154 -17.96 3.05 -19.22
N ASN A 155 -16.98 2.28 -19.67
CA ASN A 155 -16.57 1.03 -19.04
C ASN A 155 -15.33 1.25 -18.15
N ALA A 156 -15.58 1.62 -16.90
CA ALA A 156 -14.54 1.97 -15.92
C ALA A 156 -14.59 1.07 -14.69
N VAL A 157 -13.48 1.06 -13.91
CA VAL A 157 -13.55 0.65 -12.53
C VAL A 157 -13.96 1.87 -11.70
N CYS A 158 -15.16 1.81 -11.12
CA CYS A 158 -15.80 2.90 -10.37
C CYS A 158 -16.57 2.34 -9.18
N ASP A 159 -17.26 3.20 -8.44
CA ASP A 159 -18.22 2.77 -7.41
C ASP A 159 -19.42 2.06 -8.05
N ASP A 160 -20.06 1.17 -7.30
CA ASP A 160 -21.16 0.35 -7.82
C ASP A 160 -22.46 1.13 -8.05
N ASP A 161 -22.63 2.25 -7.36
CA ASP A 161 -23.84 3.07 -7.31
C ASP A 161 -23.75 4.39 -8.08
N VAL A 162 -22.83 4.47 -9.06
CA VAL A 162 -22.67 5.66 -9.88
C VAL A 162 -23.95 5.95 -10.67
N ALA A 163 -24.54 7.10 -10.42
CA ALA A 163 -25.72 7.53 -11.15
C ALA A 163 -25.43 7.75 -12.64
N VAL A 164 -26.38 7.35 -13.49
CA VAL A 164 -26.30 7.58 -14.95
C VAL A 164 -26.67 9.03 -15.25
N PHE A 165 -25.88 9.72 -16.04
CA PHE A 165 -26.12 11.10 -16.48
C PHE A 165 -25.76 11.30 -17.95
N SER A 166 -26.40 12.29 -18.57
CA SER A 166 -26.12 12.73 -19.94
C SER A 166 -25.05 13.84 -19.98
N ALA A 167 -24.58 14.17 -21.18
CA ALA A 167 -23.70 15.32 -21.37
C ALA A 167 -24.34 16.65 -20.96
N ALA A 168 -25.69 16.76 -21.08
CA ALA A 168 -26.41 17.95 -20.64
C ALA A 168 -26.42 18.07 -19.10
N ASP A 169 -26.65 16.93 -18.41
CA ASP A 169 -26.60 16.89 -16.94
C ASP A 169 -25.21 17.22 -16.43
N TRP A 170 -24.16 16.64 -17.04
CA TRP A 170 -22.78 16.95 -16.69
C TRP A 170 -22.45 18.44 -16.75
N LYS A 171 -22.90 19.10 -17.80
CA LYS A 171 -22.71 20.54 -17.99
C LYS A 171 -23.54 21.40 -17.03
N ALA A 172 -24.64 20.85 -16.53
CA ALA A 172 -25.48 21.53 -15.54
C ALA A 172 -24.96 21.39 -14.10
N PHE A 173 -24.12 20.38 -13.83
CA PHE A 173 -23.53 20.18 -12.52
C PHE A 173 -22.64 21.36 -12.13
N THR A 174 -22.71 21.73 -10.87
CA THR A 174 -21.76 22.65 -10.27
C THR A 174 -20.36 22.03 -10.25
N ALA A 175 -19.32 22.86 -10.13
CA ALA A 175 -17.93 22.35 -10.02
C ALA A 175 -17.74 21.36 -8.87
N LYS A 176 -18.48 21.53 -7.77
CA LYS A 176 -18.45 20.60 -6.64
C LYS A 176 -19.07 19.25 -7.02
N GLU A 177 -20.25 19.24 -7.59
CA GLU A 177 -20.93 18.02 -8.03
C GLU A 177 -20.10 17.26 -9.07
N GLN A 178 -19.47 17.95 -10.02
CA GLN A 178 -18.55 17.33 -10.97
C GLN A 178 -17.39 16.64 -10.26
N GLN A 179 -16.77 17.27 -9.23
CA GLN A 179 -15.70 16.63 -8.47
C GLN A 179 -16.19 15.43 -7.64
N GLU A 180 -17.40 15.48 -7.09
CA GLU A 180 -18.02 14.35 -6.37
C GLU A 180 -18.25 13.16 -7.31
N VAL A 181 -18.74 13.40 -8.52
CA VAL A 181 -18.86 12.36 -9.56
C VAL A 181 -17.50 11.81 -9.95
N LEU A 182 -16.50 12.67 -10.24
CA LEU A 182 -15.16 12.23 -10.62
C LEU A 182 -14.50 11.39 -9.52
N LEU A 183 -14.78 11.69 -8.26
CA LEU A 183 -14.22 10.93 -7.14
C LEU A 183 -14.63 9.46 -7.17
N GLN A 184 -15.83 9.15 -7.70
CA GLN A 184 -16.33 7.79 -7.88
C GLN A 184 -15.56 6.98 -8.93
N TYR A 185 -14.79 7.64 -9.80
CA TYR A 185 -13.98 7.01 -10.86
C TYR A 185 -12.48 7.06 -10.59
N ARG A 186 -12.01 7.99 -9.75
CA ARG A 186 -10.58 8.16 -9.47
C ARG A 186 -9.98 6.92 -8.83
N LEU A 187 -8.71 6.65 -9.11
CA LEU A 187 -7.97 5.53 -8.51
C LEU A 187 -7.63 5.77 -7.02
N THR A 188 -7.69 7.00 -6.55
CA THR A 188 -7.72 7.33 -5.12
C THR A 188 -8.95 8.16 -4.79
N TYR A 189 -9.62 7.84 -3.71
CA TYR A 189 -10.90 8.44 -3.34
C TYR A 189 -11.08 8.48 -1.82
N LEU A 190 -11.97 9.34 -1.35
CA LEU A 190 -12.41 9.39 0.03
C LEU A 190 -13.59 8.44 0.22
N ALA A 191 -13.52 7.58 1.23
CA ALA A 191 -14.63 6.72 1.61
C ALA A 191 -14.81 6.70 3.14
N GLU A 192 -16.06 6.57 3.58
CA GLU A 192 -16.35 6.17 4.94
C GLU A 192 -16.12 4.67 5.08
N THR A 193 -15.11 4.28 5.85
CA THR A 193 -14.79 2.87 6.09
C THR A 193 -14.89 2.56 7.57
N GLU A 194 -15.27 1.33 7.91
CA GLU A 194 -15.14 0.84 9.27
C GLU A 194 -13.70 0.50 9.56
N VAL A 195 -13.15 1.13 10.59
CA VAL A 195 -11.78 0.94 11.04
C VAL A 195 -11.74 0.37 12.46
N ASN A 196 -10.65 -0.30 12.78
CA ASN A 196 -10.37 -0.78 14.12
C ASN A 196 -9.76 0.36 14.94
N TRP A 197 -10.58 1.08 15.67
CA TRP A 197 -10.14 2.20 16.51
C TRP A 197 -9.77 1.74 17.91
N CYS A 198 -8.56 2.05 18.34
CA CYS A 198 -8.14 1.85 19.73
C CYS A 198 -8.11 3.19 20.48
N PRO A 199 -9.09 3.48 21.36
CA PRO A 199 -9.13 4.75 22.08
C PRO A 199 -7.92 4.98 23.00
N ALA A 200 -7.40 3.92 23.60
CA ALA A 200 -6.26 4.00 24.51
C ALA A 200 -4.95 4.34 23.79
N LEU A 201 -4.78 3.86 22.56
CA LEU A 201 -3.62 4.16 21.72
C LEU A 201 -3.84 5.41 20.86
N GLY A 202 -5.10 5.88 20.72
CA GLY A 202 -5.45 7.04 19.92
C GLY A 202 -5.24 6.86 18.42
N THR A 203 -5.33 5.63 17.91
CA THR A 203 -5.01 5.31 16.51
C THR A 203 -5.90 4.20 15.94
N VAL A 204 -5.87 4.08 14.61
CA VAL A 204 -6.43 2.97 13.85
C VAL A 204 -5.41 1.83 13.79
N LEU A 205 -5.89 0.61 13.98
CA LEU A 205 -5.07 -0.61 13.92
C LEU A 205 -5.42 -1.44 12.70
N ALA A 206 -4.40 -2.04 12.08
CA ALA A 206 -4.57 -3.07 11.07
C ALA A 206 -5.15 -4.36 11.68
N ASN A 207 -5.67 -5.26 10.87
CA ASN A 207 -6.27 -6.50 11.37
C ASN A 207 -5.26 -7.40 12.11
N ASP A 208 -4.02 -7.42 11.65
CA ASP A 208 -2.90 -8.17 12.22
C ASP A 208 -2.30 -7.54 13.49
N GLU A 209 -2.66 -6.28 13.79
CA GLU A 209 -2.32 -5.62 15.06
C GLU A 209 -3.37 -5.87 16.17
N MET A 210 -4.33 -6.76 15.92
CA MET A 210 -5.38 -7.13 16.86
C MET A 210 -5.38 -8.63 17.14
N VAL A 211 -5.54 -8.98 18.41
CA VAL A 211 -5.70 -10.35 18.87
C VAL A 211 -6.93 -10.42 19.78
N ASN A 212 -7.92 -11.23 19.42
CA ASN A 212 -9.14 -11.42 20.21
C ASN A 212 -9.88 -10.13 20.61
N GLY A 213 -9.92 -9.14 19.69
CA GLY A 213 -10.65 -7.87 19.92
C GLY A 213 -9.89 -6.83 20.75
N VAL A 214 -8.64 -7.10 21.09
CA VAL A 214 -7.75 -6.14 21.77
C VAL A 214 -6.51 -5.87 20.92
N SER A 215 -5.87 -4.72 21.16
CA SER A 215 -4.61 -4.38 20.51
C SER A 215 -3.51 -5.37 20.94
N GLU A 216 -2.69 -5.84 20.01
CA GLU A 216 -1.49 -6.64 20.33
C GLU A 216 -0.58 -5.87 21.29
N ARG A 217 -0.45 -4.58 21.09
CA ARG A 217 0.30 -3.68 21.96
C ARG A 217 -0.56 -3.19 23.10
N GLY A 218 -0.26 -3.64 24.30
CA GLY A 218 -0.88 -3.18 25.56
C GLY A 218 -2.22 -3.83 25.91
N GLY A 219 -2.79 -4.69 25.04
CA GLY A 219 -4.03 -5.41 25.33
C GLY A 219 -5.27 -4.52 25.50
N HIS A 220 -5.31 -3.37 24.84
CA HIS A 220 -6.40 -2.40 24.99
C HIS A 220 -7.61 -2.77 24.12
N PRO A 221 -8.86 -2.56 24.60
CA PRO A 221 -10.06 -2.79 23.80
C PRO A 221 -10.05 -1.99 22.50
N VAL A 222 -10.45 -2.65 21.42
CA VAL A 222 -10.59 -2.06 20.08
C VAL A 222 -12.07 -2.02 19.72
N VAL A 223 -12.51 -0.89 19.17
CA VAL A 223 -13.90 -0.69 18.73
C VAL A 223 -13.96 -0.44 17.22
N ARG A 224 -15.06 -0.90 16.61
CA ARG A 224 -15.34 -0.54 15.22
C ARG A 224 -15.85 0.90 15.15
N LYS A 225 -15.27 1.71 14.27
CA LYS A 225 -15.62 3.11 14.10
C LYS A 225 -15.62 3.47 12.63
N LYS A 226 -16.64 4.17 12.17
CA LYS A 226 -16.64 4.76 10.83
C LYS A 226 -15.75 6.00 10.82
N MET A 227 -14.85 6.06 9.86
CA MET A 227 -13.96 7.21 9.62
C MET A 227 -13.81 7.43 8.13
N THR A 228 -13.76 8.69 7.74
CA THR A 228 -13.38 9.04 6.37
C THR A 228 -11.90 8.80 6.17
N GLN A 229 -11.57 7.96 5.20
CA GLN A 229 -10.21 7.55 4.88
C GLN A 229 -9.95 7.73 3.39
N TRP A 230 -8.70 8.04 3.04
CA TRP A 230 -8.23 7.89 1.68
C TRP A 230 -8.11 6.41 1.36
N SER A 231 -8.69 6.01 0.25
CA SER A 231 -8.67 4.65 -0.27
C SER A 231 -8.06 4.61 -1.66
N MET A 232 -7.48 3.48 -2.05
CA MET A 232 -6.98 3.21 -3.39
C MET A 232 -7.77 2.06 -4.00
N ARG A 233 -8.17 2.19 -5.28
CA ARG A 233 -8.88 1.13 -6.02
C ARG A 233 -7.92 0.04 -6.48
N ILE A 234 -7.29 -0.63 -5.55
CA ILE A 234 -6.31 -1.71 -5.83
C ILE A 234 -6.93 -2.86 -6.62
N SER A 235 -8.22 -3.12 -6.44
CA SER A 235 -8.98 -4.15 -7.16
C SER A 235 -9.00 -3.92 -8.69
N ALA A 236 -8.79 -2.68 -9.16
CA ALA A 236 -8.66 -2.39 -10.59
C ALA A 236 -7.51 -3.17 -11.27
N TYR A 237 -6.47 -3.52 -10.50
CA TYR A 237 -5.30 -4.23 -10.98
C TYR A 237 -5.25 -5.69 -10.54
N ALA A 238 -6.25 -6.19 -9.82
CA ALA A 238 -6.18 -7.53 -9.20
C ALA A 238 -6.03 -8.65 -10.24
N GLN A 239 -6.82 -8.61 -11.33
CA GLN A 239 -6.72 -9.62 -12.39
C GLN A 239 -5.37 -9.57 -13.10
N ARG A 240 -4.92 -8.35 -13.44
CA ARG A 240 -3.62 -8.15 -14.09
C ARG A 240 -2.47 -8.65 -13.23
N LEU A 241 -2.49 -8.41 -11.91
CA LEU A 241 -1.48 -8.93 -11.00
C LEU A 241 -1.45 -10.46 -10.99
N LEU A 242 -2.59 -11.14 -11.07
CA LEU A 242 -2.65 -12.59 -11.16
C LEU A 242 -2.07 -13.11 -12.49
N ASP A 243 -2.43 -12.50 -13.59
CA ASP A 243 -1.98 -12.90 -14.93
C ASP A 243 -0.46 -12.69 -15.08
N ASP A 244 0.06 -11.58 -14.57
CA ASP A 244 1.47 -11.20 -14.62
C ASP A 244 2.37 -12.08 -13.74
N LEU A 245 1.82 -12.86 -12.78
CA LEU A 245 2.60 -13.85 -12.03
C LEU A 245 3.23 -14.92 -12.93
N ALA A 246 2.66 -15.16 -14.11
CA ALA A 246 3.23 -16.07 -15.09
C ALA A 246 4.56 -15.56 -15.69
N MET A 247 4.75 -14.25 -15.74
CA MET A 247 5.92 -13.60 -16.36
C MET A 247 7.13 -13.48 -15.43
N VAL A 248 6.95 -13.60 -14.13
CA VAL A 248 8.04 -13.44 -13.16
C VAL A 248 8.75 -14.78 -12.91
N ASP A 249 10.08 -14.72 -12.81
CA ASP A 249 10.91 -15.87 -12.45
C ASP A 249 10.98 -16.04 -10.92
N TRP A 250 9.82 -16.40 -10.35
CA TRP A 250 9.67 -16.63 -8.92
C TRP A 250 9.43 -18.11 -8.62
N PRO A 251 9.87 -18.61 -7.43
CA PRO A 251 9.54 -19.94 -6.99
C PRO A 251 8.02 -20.15 -6.88
N GLN A 252 7.55 -21.36 -7.24
CA GLN A 252 6.13 -21.66 -7.25
C GLN A 252 5.41 -21.37 -5.91
N PRO A 253 5.98 -21.71 -4.74
CA PRO A 253 5.35 -21.40 -3.45
C PRO A 253 5.09 -19.90 -3.24
N LEU A 254 5.95 -19.03 -3.78
CA LEU A 254 5.74 -17.58 -3.71
C LEU A 254 4.59 -17.16 -4.63
N LYS A 255 4.51 -17.69 -5.86
CA LYS A 255 3.39 -17.43 -6.77
C LYS A 255 2.07 -17.89 -6.18
N ASP A 256 2.03 -19.08 -5.56
CA ASP A 256 0.85 -19.62 -4.88
C ASP A 256 0.41 -18.72 -3.72
N SER A 257 1.36 -18.22 -2.94
CA SER A 257 1.11 -17.28 -1.85
C SER A 257 0.49 -15.97 -2.36
N GLN A 258 1.02 -15.40 -3.44
CA GLN A 258 0.49 -14.18 -4.05
C GLN A 258 -0.93 -14.41 -4.63
N THR A 259 -1.15 -15.54 -5.30
CA THR A 259 -2.46 -15.92 -5.84
C THR A 259 -3.50 -16.03 -4.73
N ASN A 260 -3.16 -16.69 -3.63
CA ASN A 260 -4.03 -16.85 -2.47
C ASN A 260 -4.31 -15.50 -1.78
N TRP A 261 -3.32 -14.60 -1.73
CA TRP A 261 -3.49 -13.27 -1.16
C TRP A 261 -4.44 -12.39 -1.97
N ILE A 262 -4.35 -12.41 -3.30
CA ILE A 262 -5.27 -11.70 -4.19
C ILE A 262 -6.68 -12.30 -4.08
N GLY A 263 -6.78 -13.64 -3.93
CA GLY A 263 -7.98 -14.33 -3.51
C GLY A 263 -9.17 -14.19 -4.45
N ARG A 264 -8.96 -14.32 -5.78
CA ARG A 264 -10.07 -14.33 -6.73
C ARG A 264 -11.07 -15.40 -6.36
N SER A 265 -12.33 -15.01 -6.19
CA SER A 265 -13.46 -15.92 -5.97
C SER A 265 -14.57 -15.64 -6.97
N GLU A 266 -15.30 -16.67 -7.35
CA GLU A 266 -16.49 -16.57 -8.20
C GLU A 266 -17.68 -17.12 -7.43
N GLY A 267 -18.81 -16.43 -7.51
CA GLY A 267 -20.05 -16.80 -6.85
C GLY A 267 -21.25 -16.55 -7.77
N ALA A 268 -22.39 -17.04 -7.36
CA ALA A 268 -23.66 -16.77 -8.01
C ALA A 268 -24.64 -16.15 -7.01
N GLU A 269 -25.31 -15.10 -7.41
CA GLU A 269 -26.44 -14.54 -6.70
C GLU A 269 -27.75 -15.09 -7.29
N VAL A 270 -28.60 -15.63 -6.43
CA VAL A 270 -29.92 -16.16 -6.85
C VAL A 270 -31.01 -15.45 -6.08
N THR A 271 -31.87 -14.77 -6.82
CA THR A 271 -33.02 -14.09 -6.24
C THR A 271 -34.23 -15.00 -6.21
N PHE A 272 -34.78 -15.26 -5.04
CA PHE A 272 -36.01 -15.98 -4.87
C PHE A 272 -37.18 -15.01 -4.64
N ARG A 273 -38.26 -15.15 -5.40
CA ARG A 273 -39.49 -14.41 -5.15
C ARG A 273 -40.24 -15.09 -3.99
N VAL A 274 -40.44 -14.39 -2.89
CA VAL A 274 -41.28 -14.84 -1.79
C VAL A 274 -42.73 -14.69 -2.24
N LEU A 275 -43.44 -15.80 -2.41
CA LEU A 275 -44.86 -15.78 -2.64
C LEU A 275 -45.60 -15.46 -1.33
N PRO A 276 -46.72 -14.71 -1.40
CA PRO A 276 -47.56 -14.51 -0.21
C PRO A 276 -48.03 -15.89 0.30
N PRO A 277 -48.24 -16.06 1.60
CA PRO A 277 -48.79 -17.29 2.16
C PRO A 277 -50.09 -17.63 1.48
N ALA A 278 -50.28 -18.90 1.16
CA ALA A 278 -51.56 -19.36 0.57
C ALA A 278 -52.71 -18.94 1.50
N PRO A 279 -53.87 -18.48 0.94
CA PRO A 279 -55.00 -18.15 1.77
C PRO A 279 -55.42 -19.40 2.57
N PRO A 280 -55.88 -19.24 3.80
CA PRO A 280 -56.32 -20.36 4.62
C PRO A 280 -57.42 -21.13 3.84
N PRO A 281 -57.45 -22.48 3.97
CA PRO A 281 -58.47 -23.26 3.34
C PRO A 281 -59.81 -22.71 3.79
N GLY A 282 -60.66 -22.32 2.81
CA GLY A 282 -61.98 -21.76 3.07
C GLY A 282 -62.79 -22.77 3.89
N GLY A 283 -63.18 -22.36 5.10
CA GLY A 283 -64.15 -23.08 5.90
C GLY A 283 -65.47 -23.08 5.14
N GLY A 284 -65.85 -24.28 4.68
CA GLY A 284 -67.19 -24.55 4.20
C GLY A 284 -68.17 -24.69 5.36
#